data_ae88e9219851a6a0ec09525e1b3d873a
#
_entry.id   ae88e9219851a6a0ec09525e1b3d873a
#
_cell.length_a   1.000
_cell.length_b   1.000
_cell.length_c   1.000
_cell.angle_alpha   90.00
_cell.angle_beta   90.00
_cell.angle_gamma   90.00
#
_symmetry.space_group_name_H-M   'P 1'
#
loop_
_entity.id
_entity.type
_entity.pdbx_description
1 polymer ?
#
loop_
_entity_poly.entity_id
_entity_poly.type
_entity_poly.pdbx_seq_one_letter_code
_entity_poly.pdbx_strand_id
1 'polypeptide(L)'
;VKKKLGVWMLTALVVGNMMGSGIFLLPASLAQYGTVTVFSWIGTALGSILLALVFAKLAILFPQTGGPYIYCKKGFGDFIGFQVAYNYWLYMWVGNAAIAVAFTGYLSTFWTLLATDRLLAFFVTAAAVWSLSIVNIVGVHFAGLVQTVLTILKFSPLILITIIGFFFIEGKNLSFFNVSNMSTFQAFSSGAMLTLWAFLGMESASIPADDVENPQKNIPRATLLGTVLTACVYIASTIAIMGVVPISTLRNSATPFADLAGHIFGTWGRIGMGAAAVIACFGALNGWILLQGQVPLAAAKDDLFPRKFAQVSKTRAPVFGIVTSSICVTVLLVLNFSKGLVEQFTFIISMATFAAIVAYLYTSIAEFVIYAQHGEKCAGTSIAKSLVVSGLAFVYTFWMMISSGRDILFYGTVLMFTSIPVYGWMKWKKRSKALHKSEDQDLGHQLRR
;
A
#
# COMPACT_ATOMS: atom_id res chain seq x y z
N VAL A 1 -8.85 -0.75 31.09
CA VAL A 1 -8.75 -1.91 30.18
C VAL A 1 -8.86 -1.37 28.77
N LYS A 2 -7.77 -1.45 27.96
CA LYS A 2 -7.83 -1.12 26.52
C LYS A 2 -8.81 -2.08 25.85
N LYS A 3 -9.83 -1.54 25.19
CA LYS A 3 -10.81 -2.34 24.44
C LYS A 3 -10.06 -2.99 23.25
N LYS A 4 -9.98 -4.30 23.20
CA LYS A 4 -9.34 -5.04 22.11
C LYS A 4 -10.15 -4.98 20.83
N LEU A 5 -9.45 -5.08 19.68
CA LEU A 5 -10.07 -5.01 18.36
C LEU A 5 -10.79 -6.33 18.03
N GLY A 6 -12.09 -6.27 17.78
CA GLY A 6 -12.89 -7.41 17.31
C GLY A 6 -12.81 -7.59 15.78
N VAL A 7 -13.39 -8.69 15.26
CA VAL A 7 -13.32 -9.05 13.83
C VAL A 7 -13.85 -7.95 12.90
N TRP A 8 -14.96 -7.28 13.24
CA TRP A 8 -15.54 -6.23 12.40
C TRP A 8 -14.70 -4.97 12.34
N MET A 9 -14.08 -4.59 13.47
CA MET A 9 -13.15 -3.46 13.50
C MET A 9 -11.90 -3.74 12.67
N LEU A 10 -11.39 -4.98 12.72
CA LEU A 10 -10.26 -5.41 11.89
C LEU A 10 -10.64 -5.48 10.41
N THR A 11 -11.83 -5.98 10.08
CA THR A 11 -12.34 -6.00 8.69
C THR A 11 -12.44 -4.56 8.16
N ALA A 12 -12.99 -3.64 8.96
CA ALA A 12 -13.04 -2.23 8.59
C ALA A 12 -11.65 -1.60 8.44
N LEU A 13 -10.67 -2.02 9.24
CA LEU A 13 -9.27 -1.61 9.10
C LEU A 13 -8.67 -2.09 7.76
N VAL A 14 -8.86 -3.36 7.42
CA VAL A 14 -8.39 -3.94 6.14
C VAL A 14 -9.03 -3.21 4.97
N VAL A 15 -10.35 -3.16 4.91
CA VAL A 15 -11.11 -2.45 3.87
C VAL A 15 -10.68 -0.98 3.80
N GLY A 16 -10.57 -0.32 4.97
CA GLY A 16 -10.17 1.08 5.09
C GLY A 16 -8.77 1.39 4.55
N ASN A 17 -7.81 0.48 4.75
CA ASN A 17 -6.44 0.64 4.26
C ASN A 17 -6.30 0.28 2.79
N MET A 18 -7.03 -0.72 2.29
CA MET A 18 -7.06 -1.06 0.86
C MET A 18 -7.76 0.03 0.04
N MET A 19 -8.93 0.52 0.47
CA MET A 19 -9.69 1.54 -0.26
C MET A 19 -9.14 2.95 -0.01
N GLY A 20 -7.99 3.23 -0.60
CA GLY A 20 -7.35 4.56 -0.64
C GLY A 20 -7.57 5.26 -1.99
N SER A 21 -6.54 5.95 -2.47
CA SER A 21 -6.54 6.63 -3.78
C SER A 21 -6.66 5.67 -4.97
N GLY A 22 -6.32 4.39 -4.77
CA GLY A 22 -6.30 3.40 -5.83
C GLY A 22 -7.62 3.32 -6.58
N ILE A 23 -8.73 3.14 -5.88
CA ILE A 23 -10.04 3.04 -6.53
C ILE A 23 -10.40 4.30 -7.32
N PHE A 24 -10.04 5.48 -6.82
CA PHE A 24 -10.49 6.75 -7.41
C PHE A 24 -9.80 7.09 -8.73
N LEU A 25 -8.52 6.78 -8.91
CA LEU A 25 -7.77 7.17 -10.12
C LEU A 25 -7.38 5.99 -11.02
N LEU A 26 -7.33 4.75 -10.49
CA LEU A 26 -7.03 3.55 -11.28
C LEU A 26 -7.89 3.36 -12.53
N PRO A 27 -9.20 3.68 -12.54
CA PRO A 27 -10.00 3.53 -13.75
C PRO A 27 -9.43 4.27 -14.95
N ALA A 28 -8.82 5.45 -14.76
CA ALA A 28 -8.15 6.19 -15.84
C ALA A 28 -6.91 5.45 -16.36
N SER A 29 -6.08 4.92 -15.45
CA SER A 29 -4.90 4.12 -15.81
C SER A 29 -5.28 2.83 -16.53
N LEU A 30 -6.34 2.14 -16.07
CA LEU A 30 -6.84 0.89 -16.64
C LEU A 30 -7.52 1.08 -18.00
N ALA A 31 -8.14 2.24 -18.22
CA ALA A 31 -8.78 2.59 -19.50
C ALA A 31 -7.78 2.61 -20.68
N GLN A 32 -6.47 2.70 -20.42
CA GLN A 32 -5.43 2.59 -21.45
C GLN A 32 -5.35 1.19 -22.07
N TYR A 33 -5.82 0.18 -21.35
CA TYR A 33 -5.81 -1.22 -21.79
C TYR A 33 -7.19 -1.69 -22.26
N GLY A 34 -8.28 -1.02 -21.87
CA GLY A 34 -9.66 -1.40 -22.20
C GLY A 34 -10.30 -2.32 -21.17
N THR A 35 -11.44 -2.92 -21.53
CA THR A 35 -12.25 -3.73 -20.61
C THR A 35 -11.61 -5.08 -20.24
N VAL A 36 -10.54 -5.50 -20.92
CA VAL A 36 -9.68 -6.63 -20.49
C VAL A 36 -9.23 -6.49 -19.04
N THR A 37 -9.13 -5.27 -18.53
CA THR A 37 -8.73 -4.98 -17.15
C THR A 37 -9.77 -5.39 -16.09
N VAL A 38 -11.02 -5.66 -16.47
CA VAL A 38 -12.01 -6.31 -15.60
C VAL A 38 -11.52 -7.72 -15.23
N PHE A 39 -10.97 -8.45 -16.21
CA PHE A 39 -10.36 -9.76 -15.95
C PHE A 39 -9.06 -9.63 -15.14
N SER A 40 -8.32 -8.53 -15.31
CA SER A 40 -7.16 -8.20 -14.46
C SER A 40 -7.58 -8.06 -13.00
N TRP A 41 -8.69 -7.39 -12.71
CA TRP A 41 -9.24 -7.30 -11.35
C TRP A 41 -9.57 -8.68 -10.78
N ILE A 42 -10.21 -9.56 -11.56
CA ILE A 42 -10.55 -10.92 -11.11
C ILE A 42 -9.28 -11.72 -10.82
N GLY A 43 -8.31 -11.71 -11.74
CA GLY A 43 -7.03 -12.39 -11.55
C GLY A 43 -6.26 -11.89 -10.33
N THR A 44 -6.23 -10.56 -10.15
CA THR A 44 -5.58 -9.95 -8.99
C THR A 44 -6.32 -10.24 -7.69
N ALA A 45 -7.66 -10.26 -7.69
CA ALA A 45 -8.46 -10.63 -6.52
C ALA A 45 -8.15 -12.06 -6.08
N LEU A 46 -8.08 -13.02 -7.01
CA LEU A 46 -7.73 -14.41 -6.72
C LEU A 46 -6.31 -14.52 -6.13
N GLY A 47 -5.34 -13.85 -6.75
CA GLY A 47 -3.96 -13.81 -6.24
C GLY A 47 -3.85 -13.13 -4.86
N SER A 48 -4.60 -12.05 -4.64
CA SER A 48 -4.63 -11.36 -3.35
C SER A 48 -5.31 -12.20 -2.26
N ILE A 49 -6.31 -13.01 -2.59
CA ILE A 49 -6.90 -13.98 -1.67
C ILE A 49 -5.87 -15.05 -1.27
N LEU A 50 -5.05 -15.55 -2.21
CA LEU A 50 -3.96 -16.48 -1.89
C LEU A 50 -2.96 -15.85 -0.92
N LEU A 51 -2.56 -14.61 -1.16
CA LEU A 51 -1.69 -13.85 -0.25
C LEU A 51 -2.34 -13.64 1.11
N ALA A 52 -3.62 -13.25 1.13
CA ALA A 52 -4.37 -13.06 2.37
C ALA A 52 -4.41 -14.34 3.23
N LEU A 53 -4.54 -15.52 2.59
CA LEU A 53 -4.46 -16.82 3.28
C LEU A 53 -3.06 -17.08 3.86
N VAL A 54 -1.99 -16.74 3.14
CA VAL A 54 -0.61 -16.84 3.64
C VAL A 54 -0.40 -15.93 4.84
N PHE A 55 -0.79 -14.65 4.74
CA PHE A 55 -0.69 -13.70 5.86
C PHE A 55 -1.51 -14.15 7.07
N ALA A 56 -2.73 -14.64 6.83
CA ALA A 56 -3.59 -15.17 7.87
C ALA A 56 -2.93 -16.34 8.61
N LYS A 57 -2.30 -17.25 7.88
CA LYS A 57 -1.60 -18.41 8.46
C LYS A 57 -0.37 -17.98 9.26
N LEU A 58 0.46 -17.09 8.70
CA LEU A 58 1.64 -16.58 9.39
C LEU A 58 1.27 -15.77 10.65
N ALA A 59 0.15 -15.05 10.64
CA ALA A 59 -0.36 -14.35 11.81
C ALA A 59 -0.86 -15.30 12.93
N ILE A 60 -1.35 -16.49 12.56
CA ILE A 60 -1.68 -17.55 13.54
C ILE A 60 -0.40 -18.09 14.20
N LEU A 61 0.64 -18.33 13.39
CA LEU A 61 1.91 -18.88 13.87
C LEU A 61 2.70 -17.86 14.71
N PHE A 62 2.69 -16.59 14.29
CA PHE A 62 3.43 -15.51 14.92
C PHE A 62 2.52 -14.29 15.15
N PRO A 63 1.67 -14.30 16.17
CA PRO A 63 0.76 -13.20 16.50
C PRO A 63 1.51 -12.06 17.19
N GLN A 64 2.51 -11.48 16.49
CA GLN A 64 3.37 -10.39 16.97
C GLN A 64 3.15 -9.16 16.09
N THR A 65 3.19 -7.98 16.72
CA THR A 65 3.10 -6.69 16.02
C THR A 65 4.26 -6.50 15.06
N GLY A 66 3.98 -6.16 13.78
CA GLY A 66 5.00 -5.85 12.77
C GLY A 66 4.74 -6.44 11.39
N GLY A 67 3.87 -7.48 11.27
CA GLY A 67 3.45 -8.02 9.99
C GLY A 67 4.56 -8.68 9.16
N PRO A 68 4.66 -8.38 7.85
CA PRO A 68 5.49 -9.14 6.90
C PRO A 68 6.95 -9.30 7.30
N TYR A 69 7.61 -8.26 7.84
CA TYR A 69 9.04 -8.34 8.15
C TYR A 69 9.34 -9.30 9.31
N ILE A 70 8.42 -9.45 10.26
CA ILE A 70 8.58 -10.41 11.38
C ILE A 70 8.63 -11.84 10.83
N TYR A 71 7.71 -12.18 9.93
CA TYR A 71 7.63 -13.51 9.33
C TYR A 71 8.91 -13.84 8.54
N CYS A 72 9.38 -12.88 7.74
CA CYS A 72 10.60 -13.04 6.97
C CYS A 72 11.86 -13.09 7.84
N LYS A 73 11.91 -12.32 8.93
CA LYS A 73 13.00 -12.41 9.92
C LYS A 73 13.06 -13.78 10.58
N LYS A 74 11.90 -14.37 10.91
CA LYS A 74 11.82 -15.70 11.53
C LYS A 74 12.22 -16.82 10.57
N GLY A 75 11.83 -16.72 9.29
CA GLY A 75 12.18 -17.73 8.29
C GLY A 75 13.61 -17.60 7.74
N PHE A 76 14.04 -16.39 7.41
CA PHE A 76 15.28 -16.17 6.64
C PHE A 76 16.37 -15.41 7.42
N GLY A 77 16.09 -15.00 8.67
CA GLY A 77 17.02 -14.24 9.48
C GLY A 77 17.03 -12.73 9.22
N ASP A 78 17.98 -12.03 9.88
CA ASP A 78 18.02 -10.57 9.97
C ASP A 78 18.13 -9.86 8.62
N PHE A 79 18.91 -10.39 7.66
CA PHE A 79 19.14 -9.70 6.39
C PHE A 79 17.86 -9.62 5.56
N ILE A 80 17.16 -10.73 5.41
CA ILE A 80 15.89 -10.75 4.66
C ILE A 80 14.80 -10.00 5.45
N GLY A 81 14.76 -10.13 6.79
CA GLY A 81 13.87 -9.32 7.63
C GLY A 81 14.08 -7.82 7.41
N PHE A 82 15.35 -7.37 7.34
CA PHE A 82 15.69 -5.99 7.01
C PHE A 82 15.25 -5.62 5.59
N GLN A 83 15.53 -6.46 4.59
CA GLN A 83 15.14 -6.23 3.19
C GLN A 83 13.63 -6.03 3.07
N VAL A 84 12.84 -6.89 3.72
CA VAL A 84 11.38 -6.79 3.72
C VAL A 84 10.91 -5.51 4.42
N ALA A 85 11.47 -5.18 5.60
CA ALA A 85 11.14 -3.95 6.31
C ALA A 85 11.46 -2.70 5.48
N TYR A 86 12.62 -2.71 4.78
CA TYR A 86 13.06 -1.60 3.93
C TYR A 86 12.14 -1.43 2.71
N ASN A 87 11.85 -2.51 1.98
CA ASN A 87 10.96 -2.46 0.82
C ASN A 87 9.52 -2.09 1.22
N TYR A 88 9.06 -2.54 2.38
CA TYR A 88 7.76 -2.17 2.92
C TYR A 88 7.70 -0.67 3.29
N TRP A 89 8.78 -0.11 3.83
CA TRP A 89 8.91 1.33 4.05
C TRP A 89 8.97 2.11 2.73
N LEU A 90 9.72 1.62 1.71
CA LEU A 90 9.73 2.21 0.36
C LEU A 90 8.33 2.27 -0.23
N TYR A 91 7.59 1.14 -0.18
CA TYR A 91 6.21 1.07 -0.64
C TYR A 91 5.33 2.15 -0.01
N MET A 92 5.47 2.39 1.29
CA MET A 92 4.63 3.35 2.00
C MET A 92 4.86 4.79 1.54
N TRP A 93 6.11 5.26 1.50
CA TRP A 93 6.34 6.64 1.13
C TRP A 93 6.20 6.88 -0.38
N VAL A 94 6.55 5.91 -1.22
CA VAL A 94 6.24 5.98 -2.66
C VAL A 94 4.73 6.03 -2.88
N GLY A 95 3.98 5.18 -2.18
CA GLY A 95 2.53 5.17 -2.22
C GLY A 95 1.88 6.48 -1.76
N ASN A 96 2.45 7.13 -0.74
CA ASN A 96 1.97 8.44 -0.29
C ASN A 96 2.10 9.51 -1.37
N ALA A 97 3.15 9.47 -2.21
CA ALA A 97 3.24 10.34 -3.37
C ALA A 97 2.07 10.13 -4.34
N ALA A 98 1.71 8.87 -4.63
CA ALA A 98 0.57 8.55 -5.50
C ALA A 98 -0.77 9.04 -4.91
N ILE A 99 -0.99 8.83 -3.61
CA ILE A 99 -2.21 9.29 -2.92
C ILE A 99 -2.31 10.82 -2.98
N ALA A 100 -1.20 11.52 -2.78
CA ALA A 100 -1.15 12.98 -2.85
C ALA A 100 -1.40 13.50 -4.29
N VAL A 101 -0.88 12.82 -5.33
CA VAL A 101 -1.18 13.13 -6.73
C VAL A 101 -2.67 12.93 -7.03
N ALA A 102 -3.28 11.85 -6.54
CA ALA A 102 -4.71 11.60 -6.70
C ALA A 102 -5.56 12.66 -5.99
N PHE A 103 -5.16 13.09 -4.78
CA PHE A 103 -5.78 14.20 -4.07
C PHE A 103 -5.79 15.48 -4.93
N THR A 104 -4.63 15.86 -5.49
CA THR A 104 -4.50 17.04 -6.35
C THR A 104 -5.30 16.88 -7.64
N GLY A 105 -5.35 15.68 -8.20
CA GLY A 105 -6.20 15.36 -9.35
C GLY A 105 -7.67 15.64 -9.08
N TYR A 106 -8.22 15.15 -7.97
CA TYR A 106 -9.61 15.43 -7.61
C TYR A 106 -9.87 16.88 -7.19
N LEU A 107 -8.88 17.54 -6.59
CA LEU A 107 -8.96 18.96 -6.27
C LEU A 107 -9.09 19.83 -7.54
N SER A 108 -8.60 19.36 -8.69
CA SER A 108 -8.77 20.05 -9.98
C SER A 108 -10.24 20.17 -10.42
N THR A 109 -11.16 19.41 -9.83
CA THR A 109 -12.60 19.59 -10.01
C THR A 109 -13.06 21.00 -9.57
N PHE A 110 -12.42 21.55 -8.55
CA PHE A 110 -12.73 22.87 -7.98
C PHE A 110 -11.77 23.95 -8.44
N TRP A 111 -10.54 23.57 -8.75
CA TRP A 111 -9.47 24.47 -9.16
C TRP A 111 -8.82 23.94 -10.44
N THR A 112 -9.44 24.29 -11.58
CA THR A 112 -9.10 23.73 -12.90
C THR A 112 -7.64 23.96 -13.34
N LEU A 113 -6.98 25.03 -12.84
CA LEU A 113 -5.57 25.29 -13.10
C LEU A 113 -4.65 24.13 -12.67
N LEU A 114 -5.04 23.34 -11.67
CA LEU A 114 -4.27 22.17 -11.22
C LEU A 114 -4.15 21.07 -12.27
N ALA A 115 -5.05 21.03 -13.25
CA ALA A 115 -4.98 20.07 -14.35
C ALA A 115 -3.99 20.50 -15.44
N THR A 116 -3.68 21.78 -15.56
CA THR A 116 -2.89 22.38 -16.65
C THR A 116 -1.53 22.91 -16.21
N ASP A 117 -1.47 23.52 -15.02
CA ASP A 117 -0.23 24.06 -14.44
C ASP A 117 0.44 23.01 -13.54
N ARG A 118 1.47 22.37 -14.07
CA ARG A 118 2.22 21.30 -13.39
C ARG A 118 2.97 21.80 -12.16
N LEU A 119 3.47 23.04 -12.19
CA LEU A 119 4.22 23.62 -11.07
C LEU A 119 3.27 23.89 -9.89
N LEU A 120 2.12 24.47 -10.17
CA LEU A 120 1.07 24.69 -9.17
C LEU A 120 0.59 23.35 -8.58
N ALA A 121 0.33 22.35 -9.43
CA ALA A 121 -0.04 21.01 -8.99
C ALA A 121 1.02 20.39 -8.07
N PHE A 122 2.31 20.53 -8.41
CA PHE A 122 3.41 20.07 -7.55
C PHE A 122 3.38 20.74 -6.17
N PHE A 123 3.27 22.07 -6.10
CA PHE A 123 3.25 22.76 -4.81
C PHE A 123 2.04 22.39 -3.96
N VAL A 124 0.86 22.23 -4.56
CA VAL A 124 -0.36 21.82 -3.85
C VAL A 124 -0.21 20.38 -3.35
N THR A 125 0.34 19.48 -4.18
CA THR A 125 0.59 18.09 -3.78
C THR A 125 1.60 18.02 -2.61
N ALA A 126 2.69 18.75 -2.69
CA ALA A 126 3.70 18.82 -1.63
C ALA A 126 3.12 19.45 -0.35
N ALA A 127 2.33 20.52 -0.46
CA ALA A 127 1.66 21.16 0.67
C ALA A 127 0.71 20.19 1.40
N ALA A 128 -0.03 19.33 0.68
CA ALA A 128 -0.88 18.31 1.27
C ALA A 128 -0.05 17.30 2.08
N VAL A 129 1.07 16.81 1.54
CA VAL A 129 1.97 15.88 2.25
C VAL A 129 2.55 16.53 3.51
N TRP A 130 3.08 17.75 3.41
CA TRP A 130 3.72 18.39 4.56
C TRP A 130 2.73 18.85 5.62
N SER A 131 1.54 19.34 5.25
CA SER A 131 0.50 19.70 6.23
C SER A 131 0.08 18.49 7.07
N LEU A 132 -0.15 17.33 6.44
CA LEU A 132 -0.49 16.10 7.15
C LEU A 132 0.69 15.52 7.92
N SER A 133 1.93 15.70 7.44
CA SER A 133 3.12 15.33 8.19
C SER A 133 3.22 16.13 9.50
N ILE A 134 2.98 17.44 9.45
CA ILE A 134 2.94 18.31 10.65
C ILE A 134 1.84 17.84 11.61
N VAL A 135 0.62 17.58 11.11
CA VAL A 135 -0.49 17.07 11.93
C VAL A 135 -0.10 15.79 12.67
N ASN A 136 0.54 14.84 11.98
CA ASN A 136 0.98 13.57 12.57
C ASN A 136 2.13 13.74 13.57
N ILE A 137 2.99 14.75 13.40
CA ILE A 137 4.08 15.08 14.34
C ILE A 137 3.53 15.72 15.62
N VAL A 138 2.54 16.62 15.48
CA VAL A 138 1.96 17.35 16.62
C VAL A 138 1.16 16.42 17.53
N GLY A 139 0.40 15.44 16.98
CA GLY A 139 -0.35 14.53 17.83
C GLY A 139 -1.02 13.36 17.14
N VAL A 140 -0.52 12.15 17.42
CA VAL A 140 -1.06 10.86 16.90
C VAL A 140 -2.54 10.64 17.30
N HIS A 141 -2.98 11.18 18.46
CA HIS A 141 -4.36 10.99 18.94
C HIS A 141 -5.38 11.75 18.09
N PHE A 142 -5.05 12.96 17.66
CA PHE A 142 -5.90 13.76 16.79
C PHE A 142 -6.01 13.13 15.39
N ALA A 143 -4.91 12.59 14.88
CA ALA A 143 -4.90 11.86 13.61
C ALA A 143 -5.85 10.65 13.58
N GLY A 144 -5.97 9.92 14.69
CA GLY A 144 -6.88 8.76 14.81
C GLY A 144 -8.37 9.12 14.75
N LEU A 145 -8.78 10.22 15.40
CA LEU A 145 -10.16 10.70 15.36
C LEU A 145 -10.55 11.14 13.93
N VAL A 146 -9.70 11.93 13.30
CA VAL A 146 -9.87 12.39 11.92
C VAL A 146 -9.97 11.18 10.97
N GLN A 147 -9.12 10.17 11.14
CA GLN A 147 -9.14 8.96 10.34
C GLN A 147 -10.48 8.21 10.40
N THR A 148 -11.08 8.09 11.58
CA THR A 148 -12.36 7.36 11.74
C THR A 148 -13.50 8.07 11.00
N VAL A 149 -13.62 9.38 11.15
CA VAL A 149 -14.65 10.18 10.47
C VAL A 149 -14.47 10.13 8.95
N LEU A 150 -13.24 10.33 8.48
CA LEU A 150 -12.93 10.30 7.05
C LEU A 150 -13.13 8.92 6.42
N THR A 151 -12.96 7.83 7.19
CA THR A 151 -13.19 6.48 6.68
C THR A 151 -14.67 6.24 6.36
N ILE A 152 -15.58 6.69 7.21
CA ILE A 152 -17.02 6.54 6.95
C ILE A 152 -17.44 7.37 5.73
N LEU A 153 -16.96 8.61 5.64
CA LEU A 153 -17.30 9.54 4.57
C LEU A 153 -16.81 9.11 3.19
N LYS A 154 -15.73 8.33 3.09
CA LYS A 154 -15.16 7.92 1.79
C LYS A 154 -15.90 6.76 1.13
N PHE A 155 -16.54 5.87 1.91
CA PHE A 155 -17.16 4.65 1.36
C PHE A 155 -18.55 4.89 0.78
N SER A 156 -19.39 5.64 1.48
CA SER A 156 -20.79 5.80 1.11
C SER A 156 -20.99 6.42 -0.29
N PRO A 157 -20.27 7.49 -0.71
CA PRO A 157 -20.45 8.04 -2.05
C PRO A 157 -19.96 7.09 -3.14
N LEU A 158 -18.87 6.36 -2.90
CA LEU A 158 -18.31 5.42 -3.88
C LEU A 158 -19.26 4.25 -4.13
N ILE A 159 -19.79 3.63 -3.09
CA ILE A 159 -20.73 2.53 -3.22
C ILE A 159 -22.02 3.01 -3.89
N LEU A 160 -22.53 4.17 -3.47
CA LEU A 160 -23.75 4.74 -4.02
C LEU A 160 -23.63 5.01 -5.53
N ILE A 161 -22.56 5.71 -5.95
CA ILE A 161 -22.34 6.01 -7.36
C ILE A 161 -22.09 4.76 -8.20
N THR A 162 -21.47 3.73 -7.61
CA THR A 162 -21.27 2.43 -8.26
C THR A 162 -22.61 1.75 -8.54
N ILE A 163 -23.48 1.63 -7.53
CA ILE A 163 -24.79 1.00 -7.67
C ILE A 163 -25.65 1.76 -8.70
N ILE A 164 -25.70 3.08 -8.60
CA ILE A 164 -26.45 3.92 -9.52
C ILE A 164 -25.86 3.81 -10.94
N GLY A 165 -24.55 3.78 -11.08
CA GLY A 165 -23.85 3.67 -12.37
C GLY A 165 -24.26 2.44 -13.18
N PHE A 166 -24.60 1.32 -12.53
CA PHE A 166 -25.07 0.13 -13.23
C PHE A 166 -26.34 0.36 -14.07
N PHE A 167 -27.19 1.30 -13.68
CA PHE A 167 -28.42 1.64 -14.42
C PHE A 167 -28.16 2.51 -15.65
N PHE A 168 -26.94 3.06 -15.80
CA PHE A 168 -26.56 3.95 -16.90
C PHE A 168 -25.50 3.33 -17.81
N ILE A 169 -25.24 2.03 -17.69
CA ILE A 169 -24.26 1.34 -18.54
C ILE A 169 -24.72 1.33 -19.98
N GLU A 170 -23.88 1.80 -20.88
CA GLU A 170 -24.02 1.70 -22.32
C GLU A 170 -23.12 0.59 -22.88
N GLY A 171 -23.72 -0.45 -23.46
CA GLY A 171 -22.97 -1.62 -23.97
C GLY A 171 -21.85 -1.28 -24.95
N LYS A 172 -22.00 -0.18 -25.71
CA LYS A 172 -20.96 0.30 -26.65
C LYS A 172 -19.66 0.65 -25.95
N ASN A 173 -19.70 1.15 -24.71
CA ASN A 173 -18.51 1.52 -23.94
C ASN A 173 -17.73 0.28 -23.45
N LEU A 174 -18.40 -0.85 -23.27
CA LEU A 174 -17.80 -2.11 -22.85
C LEU A 174 -17.24 -2.95 -24.02
N SER A 175 -17.52 -2.57 -25.27
CA SER A 175 -17.08 -3.31 -26.47
C SER A 175 -15.57 -3.19 -26.75
N PHE A 176 -14.89 -2.22 -26.13
CA PHE A 176 -13.45 -1.96 -26.30
C PHE A 176 -12.60 -2.90 -25.44
N PHE A 177 -12.48 -4.18 -25.84
CA PHE A 177 -11.86 -5.22 -25.04
C PHE A 177 -10.38 -4.95 -24.78
N ASN A 178 -9.58 -4.70 -25.83
CA ASN A 178 -8.17 -4.31 -25.72
C ASN A 178 -7.92 -3.14 -26.67
N VAL A 179 -7.64 -1.97 -26.12
CA VAL A 179 -7.34 -0.73 -26.86
C VAL A 179 -5.86 -0.37 -26.85
N SER A 180 -5.04 -1.21 -26.17
CA SER A 180 -3.59 -1.07 -26.17
C SER A 180 -2.97 -1.71 -27.42
N ASN A 181 -1.77 -1.29 -27.79
CA ASN A 181 -1.00 -1.94 -28.86
C ASN A 181 -0.30 -3.24 -28.40
N MET A 182 -0.70 -3.80 -27.26
CA MET A 182 -0.14 -4.99 -26.65
C MET A 182 -0.99 -6.22 -26.97
N SER A 183 -0.40 -7.43 -26.84
CA SER A 183 -1.21 -8.65 -26.84
C SER A 183 -2.18 -8.65 -25.66
N THR A 184 -3.31 -9.38 -25.81
CA THR A 184 -4.34 -9.47 -24.75
C THR A 184 -3.76 -9.92 -23.42
N PHE A 185 -2.82 -10.88 -23.43
CA PHE A 185 -2.15 -11.37 -22.21
C PHE A 185 -1.25 -10.30 -21.58
N GLN A 186 -0.54 -9.51 -22.38
CA GLN A 186 0.26 -8.40 -21.86
C GLN A 186 -0.61 -7.30 -21.29
N ALA A 187 -1.70 -6.92 -21.96
CA ALA A 187 -2.66 -5.93 -21.45
C ALA A 187 -3.31 -6.41 -20.14
N PHE A 188 -3.72 -7.68 -20.06
CA PHE A 188 -4.21 -8.31 -18.85
C PHE A 188 -3.18 -8.25 -17.71
N SER A 189 -1.93 -8.63 -17.98
CA SER A 189 -0.85 -8.67 -16.98
C SER A 189 -0.47 -7.27 -16.48
N SER A 190 -0.42 -6.28 -17.38
CA SER A 190 -0.17 -4.88 -17.02
C SER A 190 -1.31 -4.32 -16.17
N GLY A 191 -2.56 -4.62 -16.56
CA GLY A 191 -3.73 -4.29 -15.76
C GLY A 191 -3.72 -4.95 -14.39
N ALA A 192 -3.30 -6.23 -14.30
CA ALA A 192 -3.19 -6.96 -13.04
C ALA A 192 -2.13 -6.34 -12.10
N MET A 193 -1.01 -5.87 -12.66
CA MET A 193 0.01 -5.15 -11.89
C MET A 193 -0.52 -3.82 -11.30
N LEU A 194 -1.29 -3.07 -12.08
CA LEU A 194 -1.91 -1.83 -11.62
C LEU A 194 -2.99 -2.08 -10.57
N THR A 195 -3.84 -3.12 -10.78
CA THR A 195 -4.92 -3.44 -9.85
C THR A 195 -4.38 -3.98 -8.52
N LEU A 196 -3.20 -4.62 -8.50
CA LEU A 196 -2.58 -5.08 -7.26
C LEU A 196 -2.30 -3.93 -6.28
N TRP A 197 -1.98 -2.73 -6.77
CA TRP A 197 -1.87 -1.53 -5.94
C TRP A 197 -3.07 -1.34 -5.00
N ALA A 198 -4.28 -1.56 -5.50
CA ALA A 198 -5.49 -1.38 -4.72
C ALA A 198 -5.71 -2.48 -3.66
N PHE A 199 -5.06 -3.63 -3.79
CA PHE A 199 -5.11 -4.71 -2.80
C PHE A 199 -4.02 -4.62 -1.73
N LEU A 200 -3.04 -3.70 -1.89
CA LEU A 200 -2.03 -3.47 -0.86
C LEU A 200 -2.69 -2.95 0.42
N GLY A 201 -2.27 -3.48 1.55
CA GLY A 201 -2.89 -3.24 2.85
C GLY A 201 -3.80 -4.37 3.34
N MET A 202 -3.97 -5.46 2.56
CA MET A 202 -4.73 -6.65 2.99
C MET A 202 -4.14 -7.27 4.27
N GLU A 203 -2.83 -7.14 4.49
CA GLU A 203 -2.10 -7.60 5.66
C GLU A 203 -2.31 -6.72 6.91
N SER A 204 -2.96 -5.57 6.79
CA SER A 204 -3.05 -4.56 7.85
C SER A 204 -3.72 -5.06 9.13
N ALA A 205 -4.57 -6.10 9.08
CA ALA A 205 -5.12 -6.75 10.26
C ALA A 205 -4.04 -7.41 11.13
N SER A 206 -2.89 -7.80 10.57
CA SER A 206 -1.79 -8.46 11.28
C SER A 206 -0.85 -7.46 11.98
N ILE A 207 -0.91 -6.19 11.63
CA ILE A 207 -0.02 -5.16 12.19
C ILE A 207 -0.27 -4.93 13.69
N PRO A 208 -1.52 -4.70 14.16
CA PRO A 208 -1.81 -4.49 15.57
C PRO A 208 -2.09 -5.79 16.34
N ALA A 209 -1.41 -6.90 16.05
CA ALA A 209 -1.76 -8.22 16.55
C ALA A 209 -1.90 -8.30 18.09
N ASP A 210 -1.08 -7.55 18.84
CA ASP A 210 -1.11 -7.51 20.31
C ASP A 210 -2.39 -6.85 20.86
N ASP A 211 -3.02 -5.94 20.09
CA ASP A 211 -4.25 -5.24 20.46
C ASP A 211 -5.53 -5.95 19.95
N VAL A 212 -5.41 -7.16 19.38
CA VAL A 212 -6.54 -7.92 18.82
C VAL A 212 -7.12 -8.89 19.82
N GLU A 213 -8.46 -9.00 19.84
CA GLU A 213 -9.17 -10.05 20.58
C GLU A 213 -9.08 -11.37 19.82
N ASN A 214 -8.63 -12.46 20.47
CA ASN A 214 -8.43 -13.78 19.83
C ASN A 214 -7.72 -13.66 18.47
N PRO A 215 -6.46 -13.19 18.43
CA PRO A 215 -5.77 -12.82 17.17
C PRO A 215 -5.71 -13.98 16.17
N GLN A 216 -5.49 -15.22 16.65
CA GLN A 216 -5.44 -16.42 15.82
C GLN A 216 -6.76 -16.71 15.06
N LYS A 217 -7.89 -16.19 15.50
CA LYS A 217 -9.20 -16.37 14.88
C LYS A 217 -9.66 -15.11 14.12
N ASN A 218 -9.46 -13.94 14.71
CA ASN A 218 -10.02 -12.69 14.20
C ASN A 218 -9.16 -12.08 13.08
N ILE A 219 -7.83 -12.20 13.14
CA ILE A 219 -6.95 -11.69 12.06
C ILE A 219 -7.22 -12.42 10.73
N PRO A 220 -7.22 -13.78 10.66
CA PRO A 220 -7.50 -14.49 9.43
C PRO A 220 -8.86 -14.15 8.83
N ARG A 221 -9.89 -14.10 9.67
CA ARG A 221 -11.25 -13.77 9.22
C ARG A 221 -11.36 -12.37 8.67
N ALA A 222 -10.80 -11.39 9.39
CA ALA A 222 -10.84 -10.01 8.98
C ALA A 222 -10.06 -9.76 7.68
N THR A 223 -8.88 -10.37 7.54
CA THR A 223 -8.06 -10.29 6.33
C THR A 223 -8.82 -10.84 5.12
N LEU A 224 -9.39 -12.04 5.24
CA LEU A 224 -10.11 -12.67 4.13
C LEU A 224 -11.39 -11.92 3.78
N LEU A 225 -12.24 -11.60 4.78
CA LEU A 225 -13.48 -10.86 4.58
C LEU A 225 -13.21 -9.49 3.97
N GLY A 226 -12.23 -8.76 4.51
CA GLY A 226 -11.86 -7.43 3.99
C GLY A 226 -11.38 -7.49 2.55
N THR A 227 -10.54 -8.47 2.20
CA THR A 227 -10.05 -8.64 0.83
C THR A 227 -11.17 -8.96 -0.14
N VAL A 228 -12.07 -9.90 0.20
CA VAL A 228 -13.20 -10.28 -0.67
C VAL A 228 -14.18 -9.11 -0.85
N LEU A 229 -14.58 -8.44 0.23
CA LEU A 229 -15.48 -7.29 0.16
C LEU A 229 -14.91 -6.18 -0.73
N THR A 230 -13.63 -5.87 -0.55
CA THR A 230 -12.94 -4.86 -1.34
C THR A 230 -12.85 -5.26 -2.82
N ALA A 231 -12.55 -6.53 -3.11
CA ALA A 231 -12.53 -7.04 -4.48
C ALA A 231 -13.89 -6.86 -5.19
N CYS A 232 -14.99 -7.19 -4.51
CA CYS A 232 -16.33 -7.00 -5.05
C CYS A 232 -16.62 -5.53 -5.41
N VAL A 233 -16.25 -4.60 -4.51
CA VAL A 233 -16.45 -3.17 -4.75
C VAL A 233 -15.58 -2.69 -5.92
N TYR A 234 -14.33 -3.11 -6.01
CA TYR A 234 -13.41 -2.69 -7.09
C TYR A 234 -13.85 -3.18 -8.46
N ILE A 235 -14.24 -4.45 -8.57
CA ILE A 235 -14.74 -5.01 -9.83
C ILE A 235 -16.03 -4.30 -10.23
N ALA A 236 -16.99 -4.17 -9.32
CA ALA A 236 -18.25 -3.51 -9.57
C ALA A 236 -18.07 -2.06 -10.02
N SER A 237 -17.27 -1.28 -9.30
CA SER A 237 -17.03 0.14 -9.60
C SER A 237 -16.28 0.33 -10.93
N THR A 238 -15.35 -0.56 -11.27
CA THR A 238 -14.65 -0.51 -12.56
C THR A 238 -15.58 -0.83 -13.72
N ILE A 239 -16.45 -1.83 -13.59
CA ILE A 239 -17.47 -2.13 -14.60
C ILE A 239 -18.43 -0.95 -14.77
N ALA A 240 -18.94 -0.39 -13.69
CA ALA A 240 -19.86 0.74 -13.72
C ALA A 240 -19.23 1.95 -14.43
N ILE A 241 -18.01 2.34 -14.06
CA ILE A 241 -17.37 3.52 -14.64
C ILE A 241 -16.98 3.32 -16.12
N MET A 242 -16.44 2.16 -16.48
CA MET A 242 -16.11 1.83 -17.88
C MET A 242 -17.35 1.67 -18.74
N GLY A 243 -18.49 1.28 -18.16
CA GLY A 243 -19.75 1.16 -18.87
C GLY A 243 -20.44 2.50 -19.13
N VAL A 244 -20.21 3.51 -18.30
CA VAL A 244 -20.87 4.82 -18.40
C VAL A 244 -19.99 5.86 -19.09
N VAL A 245 -18.72 5.95 -18.70
CA VAL A 245 -17.79 6.98 -19.21
C VAL A 245 -17.07 6.44 -20.45
N PRO A 246 -17.11 7.15 -21.61
CA PRO A 246 -16.38 6.74 -22.80
C PRO A 246 -14.87 6.58 -22.51
N ILE A 247 -14.28 5.51 -23.04
CA ILE A 247 -12.90 5.13 -22.75
C ILE A 247 -11.89 6.22 -23.16
N SER A 248 -12.19 6.97 -24.24
CA SER A 248 -11.37 8.10 -24.71
C SER A 248 -11.31 9.26 -23.70
N THR A 249 -12.40 9.49 -22.99
CA THR A 249 -12.48 10.48 -21.92
C THR A 249 -11.81 9.93 -20.65
N LEU A 250 -12.14 8.69 -20.29
CA LEU A 250 -11.71 8.07 -19.03
C LEU A 250 -10.19 7.96 -18.92
N ARG A 251 -9.49 7.56 -19.99
CA ARG A 251 -8.02 7.38 -19.98
C ARG A 251 -7.21 8.64 -19.68
N ASN A 252 -7.80 9.82 -19.90
CA ASN A 252 -7.17 11.11 -19.63
C ASN A 252 -7.76 11.82 -18.40
N SER A 253 -8.71 11.22 -17.73
CA SER A 253 -9.41 11.83 -16.62
C SER A 253 -8.59 11.80 -15.34
N ALA A 254 -8.32 12.97 -14.77
CA ALA A 254 -7.77 13.09 -13.41
C ALA A 254 -8.85 12.92 -12.33
N THR A 255 -10.13 12.82 -12.72
CA THR A 255 -11.29 12.78 -11.81
C THR A 255 -12.34 11.75 -12.24
N PRO A 256 -11.97 10.46 -12.47
CA PRO A 256 -12.83 9.45 -13.10
C PRO A 256 -14.24 9.34 -12.48
N PHE A 257 -14.34 9.24 -11.16
CA PHE A 257 -15.64 9.11 -10.49
C PHE A 257 -16.44 10.41 -10.44
N ALA A 258 -15.79 11.58 -10.48
CA ALA A 258 -16.48 12.85 -10.63
C ALA A 258 -17.06 12.97 -12.05
N ASP A 259 -16.37 12.45 -13.07
CA ASP A 259 -16.88 12.39 -14.43
C ASP A 259 -18.06 11.41 -14.53
N LEU A 260 -17.99 10.22 -13.91
CA LEU A 260 -19.10 9.29 -13.80
C LEU A 260 -20.34 9.97 -13.17
N ALA A 261 -20.15 10.63 -12.02
CA ALA A 261 -21.25 11.34 -11.36
C ALA A 261 -21.75 12.52 -12.18
N GLY A 262 -20.87 13.17 -12.95
CA GLY A 262 -21.22 14.23 -13.88
C GLY A 262 -22.08 13.75 -15.05
N HIS A 263 -21.82 12.58 -15.58
CA HIS A 263 -22.66 11.95 -16.60
C HIS A 263 -24.07 11.62 -16.11
N ILE A 264 -24.20 11.22 -14.84
CA ILE A 264 -25.47 10.79 -14.25
C ILE A 264 -26.29 11.97 -13.70
N PHE A 265 -25.65 12.88 -12.94
CA PHE A 265 -26.29 13.93 -12.18
C PHE A 265 -25.90 15.35 -12.61
N GLY A 266 -25.17 15.50 -13.73
CA GLY A 266 -24.66 16.77 -14.21
C GLY A 266 -23.64 17.41 -13.25
N THR A 267 -23.56 18.74 -13.29
CA THR A 267 -22.56 19.52 -12.55
C THR A 267 -22.57 19.27 -11.05
N TRP A 268 -23.73 19.13 -10.42
CA TRP A 268 -23.84 18.86 -8.99
C TRP A 268 -23.31 17.51 -8.60
N GLY A 269 -23.55 16.47 -9.42
CA GLY A 269 -22.96 15.14 -9.23
C GLY A 269 -21.43 15.17 -9.30
N ARG A 270 -20.88 15.87 -10.29
CA ARG A 270 -19.45 16.05 -10.46
C ARG A 270 -18.80 16.73 -9.24
N ILE A 271 -19.38 17.84 -8.78
CA ILE A 271 -18.91 18.58 -7.60
C ILE A 271 -18.99 17.70 -6.34
N GLY A 272 -20.14 17.08 -6.10
CA GLY A 272 -20.35 16.23 -4.91
C GLY A 272 -19.37 15.05 -4.84
N MET A 273 -19.19 14.34 -5.95
CA MET A 273 -18.27 13.20 -6.02
C MET A 273 -16.80 13.65 -5.95
N GLY A 274 -16.46 14.79 -6.59
CA GLY A 274 -15.15 15.41 -6.48
C GLY A 274 -14.79 15.73 -5.03
N ALA A 275 -15.69 16.36 -4.29
CA ALA A 275 -15.50 16.66 -2.85
C ALA A 275 -15.31 15.38 -2.02
N ALA A 276 -16.14 14.35 -2.25
CA ALA A 276 -16.03 13.08 -1.56
C ALA A 276 -14.65 12.41 -1.84
N ALA A 277 -14.18 12.45 -3.08
CA ALA A 277 -12.87 11.88 -3.45
C ALA A 277 -11.70 12.67 -2.88
N VAL A 278 -11.76 14.02 -2.83
CA VAL A 278 -10.76 14.87 -2.16
C VAL A 278 -10.65 14.49 -0.69
N ILE A 279 -11.78 14.40 0.02
CA ILE A 279 -11.84 14.01 1.44
C ILE A 279 -11.27 12.60 1.63
N ALA A 280 -11.62 11.67 0.74
CA ALA A 280 -11.17 10.28 0.80
C ALA A 280 -9.66 10.16 0.61
N CYS A 281 -9.09 10.82 -0.40
CA CYS A 281 -7.66 10.82 -0.68
C CYS A 281 -6.88 11.52 0.45
N PHE A 282 -7.35 12.65 0.98
CA PHE A 282 -6.72 13.35 2.08
C PHE A 282 -6.70 12.53 3.38
N GLY A 283 -7.83 11.85 3.68
CA GLY A 283 -7.91 10.93 4.80
C GLY A 283 -7.02 9.71 4.66
N ALA A 284 -6.94 9.11 3.47
CA ALA A 284 -6.04 8.01 3.21
C ALA A 284 -4.56 8.44 3.37
N LEU A 285 -4.21 9.60 2.80
CA LEU A 285 -2.87 10.17 2.93
C LEU A 285 -2.46 10.38 4.40
N ASN A 286 -3.38 10.90 5.22
CA ASN A 286 -3.15 11.07 6.66
C ASN A 286 -2.79 9.75 7.35
N GLY A 287 -3.56 8.69 7.12
CA GLY A 287 -3.31 7.37 7.70
C GLY A 287 -1.99 6.77 7.25
N TRP A 288 -1.68 6.85 5.97
CA TRP A 288 -0.44 6.29 5.42
C TRP A 288 0.81 7.10 5.79
N ILE A 289 0.70 8.43 5.99
CA ILE A 289 1.80 9.26 6.55
C ILE A 289 2.12 8.83 7.98
N LEU A 290 1.13 8.46 8.79
CA LEU A 290 1.40 7.89 10.11
C LEU A 290 2.16 6.57 9.99
N LEU A 291 1.71 5.66 9.13
CA LEU A 291 2.32 4.33 8.95
C LEU A 291 3.74 4.41 8.39
N GLN A 292 4.05 5.35 7.48
CA GLN A 292 5.42 5.54 6.95
C GLN A 292 6.45 5.89 8.05
N GLY A 293 5.99 6.42 9.18
CA GLY A 293 6.83 6.64 10.36
C GLY A 293 6.85 5.45 11.34
N GLN A 294 5.71 4.76 11.50
CA GLN A 294 5.54 3.67 12.47
C GLN A 294 6.30 2.40 12.07
N VAL A 295 6.31 2.05 10.78
CA VAL A 295 6.98 0.82 10.31
C VAL A 295 8.49 0.87 10.52
N PRO A 296 9.21 1.92 10.09
CA PRO A 296 10.64 2.00 10.37
C PRO A 296 10.95 2.17 11.87
N LEU A 297 10.04 2.76 12.66
CA LEU A 297 10.16 2.80 14.11
C LEU A 297 10.15 1.38 14.71
N ALA A 298 9.19 0.53 14.31
CA ALA A 298 9.09 -0.84 14.77
C ALA A 298 10.33 -1.64 14.36
N ALA A 299 10.74 -1.57 13.11
CA ALA A 299 11.93 -2.23 12.59
C ALA A 299 13.24 -1.75 13.29
N ALA A 300 13.33 -0.46 13.65
CA ALA A 300 14.47 0.08 14.36
C ALA A 300 14.55 -0.38 15.83
N LYS A 301 13.41 -0.62 16.47
CA LYS A 301 13.37 -1.25 17.80
C LYS A 301 13.84 -2.70 17.77
N ASP A 302 13.66 -3.39 16.65
CA ASP A 302 14.15 -4.75 16.41
C ASP A 302 15.57 -4.81 15.86
N ASP A 303 16.33 -3.70 15.93
CA ASP A 303 17.69 -3.56 15.36
C ASP A 303 17.78 -3.81 13.84
N LEU A 304 16.66 -3.75 13.12
CA LEU A 304 16.56 -3.91 11.66
C LEU A 304 16.57 -2.57 10.89
N PHE A 305 16.61 -1.43 11.57
CA PHE A 305 16.70 -0.10 10.97
C PHE A 305 17.68 0.79 11.74
N PRO A 306 18.15 1.90 11.13
CA PRO A 306 19.02 2.84 11.82
C PRO A 306 18.38 3.35 13.12
N ARG A 307 19.14 3.40 14.21
CA ARG A 307 18.63 3.76 15.56
C ARG A 307 17.92 5.10 15.65
N LYS A 308 18.20 6.05 14.73
CA LYS A 308 17.48 7.33 14.66
C LYS A 308 15.98 7.16 14.43
N PHE A 309 15.57 6.12 13.69
CA PHE A 309 14.16 5.81 13.47
C PHE A 309 13.44 5.29 14.73
N ALA A 310 14.19 4.79 15.72
CA ALA A 310 13.62 4.33 16.99
C ALA A 310 13.24 5.49 17.94
N GLN A 311 13.64 6.73 17.61
CA GLN A 311 13.36 7.89 18.45
C GLN A 311 11.92 8.38 18.23
N VAL A 312 11.27 8.69 19.36
CA VAL A 312 9.92 9.28 19.37
C VAL A 312 9.94 10.62 20.10
N SER A 313 9.05 11.52 19.69
CA SER A 313 8.86 12.82 20.36
C SER A 313 8.15 12.67 21.70
N LYS A 314 7.97 13.80 22.41
CA LYS A 314 7.16 13.87 23.64
C LYS A 314 5.71 13.42 23.39
N THR A 315 5.20 13.63 22.18
CA THR A 315 3.86 13.20 21.72
C THR A 315 3.84 11.75 21.22
N ARG A 316 4.94 10.98 21.40
CA ARG A 316 5.14 9.61 20.91
C ARG A 316 5.09 9.48 19.37
N ALA A 317 5.22 10.58 18.64
CA ALA A 317 5.29 10.56 17.18
C ALA A 317 6.72 10.19 16.71
N PRO A 318 6.86 9.34 15.65
CA PRO A 318 8.15 8.98 15.05
C PRO A 318 8.62 10.06 14.07
N VAL A 319 9.00 11.23 14.61
CA VAL A 319 9.28 12.46 13.83
C VAL A 319 10.33 12.21 12.76
N PHE A 320 11.43 11.55 13.09
CA PHE A 320 12.51 11.29 12.14
C PHE A 320 12.02 10.45 10.96
N GLY A 321 11.23 9.41 11.21
CA GLY A 321 10.64 8.57 10.17
C GLY A 321 9.67 9.33 9.27
N ILE A 322 8.76 10.12 9.84
CA ILE A 322 7.79 10.93 9.09
C ILE A 322 8.51 11.95 8.21
N VAL A 323 9.43 12.74 8.76
CA VAL A 323 10.13 13.80 8.02
C VAL A 323 10.99 13.22 6.90
N THR A 324 11.78 12.18 7.18
CA THR A 324 12.63 11.54 6.16
C THR A 324 11.79 10.98 5.02
N SER A 325 10.69 10.29 5.33
CA SER A 325 9.78 9.76 4.30
C SER A 325 9.13 10.88 3.49
N SER A 326 8.70 11.98 4.13
CA SER A 326 8.06 13.12 3.43
C SER A 326 9.06 13.87 2.54
N ILE A 327 10.34 13.93 2.91
CA ILE A 327 11.41 14.42 2.02
C ILE A 327 11.54 13.50 0.80
N CYS A 328 11.57 12.17 1.00
CA CYS A 328 11.63 11.21 -0.11
C CYS A 328 10.41 11.35 -1.05
N VAL A 329 9.20 11.53 -0.50
CA VAL A 329 7.99 11.83 -1.28
C VAL A 329 8.19 13.09 -2.12
N THR A 330 8.68 14.18 -1.52
CA THR A 330 8.89 15.46 -2.23
C THR A 330 9.90 15.32 -3.36
N VAL A 331 11.01 14.61 -3.14
CA VAL A 331 12.00 14.31 -4.18
C VAL A 331 11.38 13.52 -5.33
N LEU A 332 10.58 12.50 -5.03
CA LEU A 332 9.89 11.71 -6.05
C LEU A 332 8.91 12.55 -6.88
N LEU A 333 8.17 13.45 -6.23
CA LEU A 333 7.27 14.38 -6.92
C LEU A 333 8.05 15.34 -7.84
N VAL A 334 9.20 15.87 -7.40
CA VAL A 334 10.09 16.70 -8.24
C VAL A 334 10.56 15.93 -9.47
N LEU A 335 10.99 14.70 -9.31
CA LEU A 335 11.47 13.87 -10.43
C LEU A 335 10.38 13.53 -11.45
N ASN A 336 9.12 13.63 -11.06
CA ASN A 336 7.98 13.28 -11.92
C ASN A 336 7.07 14.47 -12.30
N PHE A 337 7.36 15.71 -11.85
CA PHE A 337 6.44 16.84 -12.05
C PHE A 337 6.21 17.21 -13.54
N SER A 338 7.11 16.82 -14.43
CA SER A 338 6.97 17.03 -15.88
C SER A 338 5.88 16.21 -16.53
N LYS A 339 5.38 15.15 -15.86
CA LYS A 339 4.32 14.26 -16.33
C LYS A 339 2.94 14.81 -15.94
N GLY A 340 1.90 14.40 -16.69
CA GLY A 340 0.51 14.66 -16.31
C GLY A 340 0.09 13.87 -15.05
N LEU A 341 -0.97 14.31 -14.35
CA LEU A 341 -1.38 13.70 -13.07
C LEU A 341 -1.68 12.20 -13.18
N VAL A 342 -2.33 11.75 -14.25
CA VAL A 342 -2.64 10.32 -14.48
C VAL A 342 -1.36 9.52 -14.73
N GLU A 343 -0.44 10.07 -15.54
CA GLU A 343 0.84 9.42 -15.83
C GLU A 343 1.73 9.34 -14.59
N GLN A 344 1.82 10.44 -13.81
CA GLN A 344 2.51 10.45 -12.52
C GLN A 344 1.96 9.37 -11.59
N PHE A 345 0.63 9.35 -11.41
CA PHE A 345 -0.03 8.37 -10.57
C PHE A 345 0.30 6.95 -11.01
N THR A 346 0.13 6.64 -12.30
CA THR A 346 0.37 5.29 -12.86
C THR A 346 1.81 4.83 -12.64
N PHE A 347 2.80 5.71 -12.88
CA PHE A 347 4.20 5.39 -12.66
C PHE A 347 4.50 5.16 -11.17
N ILE A 348 4.04 6.07 -10.31
CA ILE A 348 4.33 6.01 -8.87
C ILE A 348 3.67 4.79 -8.22
N ILE A 349 2.41 4.46 -8.56
CA ILE A 349 1.77 3.24 -8.03
C ILE A 349 2.48 1.97 -8.49
N SER A 350 2.98 1.94 -9.73
CA SER A 350 3.73 0.79 -10.23
C SER A 350 5.03 0.58 -9.45
N MET A 351 5.75 1.66 -9.15
CA MET A 351 6.95 1.63 -8.29
C MET A 351 6.63 1.18 -6.86
N ALA A 352 5.56 1.71 -6.27
CA ALA A 352 5.11 1.33 -4.93
C ALA A 352 4.71 -0.15 -4.89
N THR A 353 3.94 -0.60 -5.89
CA THR A 353 3.50 -2.00 -6.00
C THR A 353 4.70 -2.92 -6.15
N PHE A 354 5.71 -2.57 -6.97
CA PHE A 354 6.93 -3.36 -7.09
C PHE A 354 7.64 -3.54 -5.73
N ALA A 355 7.81 -2.46 -4.97
CA ALA A 355 8.41 -2.54 -3.63
C ALA A 355 7.61 -3.44 -2.67
N ALA A 356 6.27 -3.41 -2.73
CA ALA A 356 5.41 -4.28 -1.96
C ALA A 356 5.50 -5.75 -2.41
N ILE A 357 5.55 -6.01 -3.73
CA ILE A 357 5.68 -7.35 -4.30
C ILE A 357 6.94 -8.04 -3.79
N VAL A 358 8.06 -7.33 -3.67
CA VAL A 358 9.31 -7.89 -3.11
C VAL A 358 9.08 -8.39 -1.69
N ALA A 359 8.40 -7.62 -0.84
CA ALA A 359 8.06 -8.04 0.51
C ALA A 359 7.10 -9.24 0.53
N TYR A 360 6.11 -9.24 -0.36
CA TYR A 360 5.13 -10.33 -0.47
C TYR A 360 5.74 -11.62 -1.04
N LEU A 361 6.70 -11.51 -1.96
CA LEU A 361 7.44 -12.65 -2.51
C LEU A 361 8.18 -13.41 -1.39
N TYR A 362 8.94 -12.69 -0.56
CA TYR A 362 9.60 -13.30 0.58
C TYR A 362 8.60 -13.86 1.60
N THR A 363 7.51 -13.15 1.86
CA THR A 363 6.49 -13.58 2.82
C THR A 363 5.77 -14.84 2.36
N SER A 364 5.47 -14.95 1.05
CA SER A 364 4.78 -16.12 0.49
C SER A 364 5.58 -17.42 0.66
N ILE A 365 6.90 -17.34 0.60
CA ILE A 365 7.78 -18.51 0.77
C ILE A 365 8.27 -18.69 2.22
N ALA A 366 8.10 -17.70 3.08
CA ALA A 366 8.54 -17.75 4.48
C ALA A 366 7.95 -18.94 5.24
N GLU A 367 6.68 -19.29 4.96
CA GLU A 367 6.02 -20.44 5.56
C GLU A 367 6.78 -21.75 5.27
N PHE A 368 7.23 -21.97 4.03
CA PHE A 368 8.03 -23.13 3.66
C PHE A 368 9.30 -23.25 4.49
N VAL A 369 10.03 -22.14 4.61
CA VAL A 369 11.31 -22.13 5.33
C VAL A 369 11.09 -22.37 6.83
N ILE A 370 10.03 -21.78 7.39
CA ILE A 370 9.66 -21.98 8.80
C ILE A 370 9.31 -23.45 9.07
N TYR A 371 8.55 -24.09 8.18
CA TYR A 371 8.25 -25.53 8.32
C TYR A 371 9.49 -26.41 8.19
N ALA A 372 10.39 -26.10 7.23
CA ALA A 372 11.62 -26.84 7.08
C ALA A 372 12.55 -26.76 8.30
N GLN A 373 12.50 -25.64 9.04
CA GLN A 373 13.33 -25.42 10.23
C GLN A 373 12.73 -25.99 11.52
N HIS A 374 11.40 -25.97 11.66
CA HIS A 374 10.72 -26.26 12.94
C HIS A 374 9.89 -27.56 12.94
N GLY A 375 9.77 -28.24 11.80
CA GLY A 375 9.04 -29.49 11.64
C GLY A 375 7.55 -29.38 11.94
N GLU A 376 6.93 -30.51 12.31
CA GLU A 376 5.48 -30.64 12.51
C GLU A 376 4.90 -29.85 13.70
N LYS A 377 5.72 -29.26 14.54
CA LYS A 377 5.25 -28.47 15.72
C LYS A 377 4.38 -27.25 15.33
N CYS A 378 4.40 -26.86 14.04
CA CYS A 378 3.58 -25.78 13.49
C CYS A 378 2.27 -26.27 12.84
N ALA A 379 1.94 -27.57 12.90
CA ALA A 379 0.88 -28.18 12.12
C ALA A 379 -0.48 -28.21 12.87
N GLY A 380 -1.23 -27.11 12.74
CA GLY A 380 -2.68 -27.13 13.06
C GLY A 380 -3.59 -27.41 11.85
N THR A 381 -3.05 -27.54 10.63
CA THR A 381 -3.77 -27.81 9.36
C THR A 381 -2.91 -28.73 8.48
N SER A 382 -3.52 -29.38 7.48
CA SER A 382 -2.77 -30.20 6.52
C SER A 382 -1.62 -29.36 5.91
N ILE A 383 -0.38 -29.70 6.27
CA ILE A 383 0.85 -29.05 5.78
C ILE A 383 0.83 -28.94 4.25
N ALA A 384 0.42 -30.03 3.57
CA ALA A 384 0.35 -30.06 2.12
C ALA A 384 -0.54 -28.95 1.53
N LYS A 385 -1.74 -28.71 2.12
CA LYS A 385 -2.63 -27.63 1.66
C LYS A 385 -2.00 -26.25 1.87
N SER A 386 -1.35 -26.02 3.00
CA SER A 386 -0.68 -24.77 3.32
C SER A 386 0.45 -24.49 2.34
N LEU A 387 1.29 -25.49 2.07
CA LEU A 387 2.40 -25.38 1.12
C LEU A 387 1.93 -25.14 -0.31
N VAL A 388 0.82 -25.74 -0.75
CA VAL A 388 0.23 -25.45 -2.06
C VAL A 388 -0.23 -24.00 -2.16
N VAL A 389 -0.91 -23.47 -1.14
CA VAL A 389 -1.35 -22.05 -1.13
C VAL A 389 -0.15 -21.11 -1.17
N SER A 390 0.87 -21.36 -0.35
CA SER A 390 2.10 -20.56 -0.33
C SER A 390 2.85 -20.63 -1.67
N GLY A 391 2.93 -21.82 -2.30
CA GLY A 391 3.53 -21.99 -3.63
C GLY A 391 2.78 -21.23 -4.72
N LEU A 392 1.43 -21.30 -4.72
CA LEU A 392 0.61 -20.54 -5.67
C LEU A 392 0.73 -19.03 -5.44
N ALA A 393 0.78 -18.57 -4.18
CA ALA A 393 1.00 -17.16 -3.85
C ALA A 393 2.39 -16.68 -4.30
N PHE A 394 3.42 -17.53 -4.17
CA PHE A 394 4.76 -17.24 -4.69
C PHE A 394 4.76 -17.11 -6.22
N VAL A 395 4.17 -18.05 -6.95
CA VAL A 395 4.07 -18.01 -8.42
C VAL A 395 3.31 -16.76 -8.86
N TYR A 396 2.22 -16.42 -8.17
CA TYR A 396 1.46 -15.21 -8.44
C TYR A 396 2.29 -13.94 -8.23
N THR A 397 2.98 -13.79 -7.10
CA THR A 397 3.80 -12.61 -6.83
C THR A 397 4.99 -12.49 -7.77
N PHE A 398 5.59 -13.64 -8.14
CA PHE A 398 6.67 -13.68 -9.11
C PHE A 398 6.20 -13.26 -10.52
N TRP A 399 5.02 -13.74 -10.94
CA TRP A 399 4.38 -13.30 -12.18
C TRP A 399 4.10 -11.80 -12.17
N MET A 400 3.57 -11.24 -11.06
CA MET A 400 3.34 -9.79 -10.92
C MET A 400 4.65 -9.00 -11.03
N MET A 401 5.73 -9.49 -10.45
CA MET A 401 7.04 -8.85 -10.53
C MET A 401 7.52 -8.74 -11.99
N ILE A 402 7.42 -9.83 -12.77
CA ILE A 402 7.79 -9.85 -14.19
C ILE A 402 6.86 -8.94 -15.02
N SER A 403 5.58 -8.88 -14.66
CA SER A 403 4.56 -8.09 -15.34
C SER A 403 4.67 -6.58 -15.08
N SER A 404 5.58 -6.14 -14.19
CA SER A 404 5.78 -4.72 -13.86
C SER A 404 6.28 -3.87 -15.03
N GLY A 405 6.81 -4.51 -16.08
CA GLY A 405 7.42 -3.82 -17.21
C GLY A 405 8.88 -3.42 -16.97
N ARG A 406 9.61 -3.19 -18.07
CA ARG A 406 11.06 -3.00 -18.05
C ARG A 406 11.52 -1.84 -17.15
N ASP A 407 10.89 -0.69 -17.27
CA ASP A 407 11.30 0.51 -16.55
C ASP A 407 11.06 0.38 -15.04
N ILE A 408 9.92 -0.19 -14.66
CA ILE A 408 9.59 -0.42 -13.24
C ILE A 408 10.52 -1.48 -12.62
N LEU A 409 10.82 -2.55 -13.37
CA LEU A 409 11.81 -3.56 -12.96
C LEU A 409 13.17 -2.90 -12.73
N PHE A 410 13.63 -2.06 -13.65
CA PHE A 410 14.92 -1.37 -13.53
C PHE A 410 14.97 -0.42 -12.34
N TYR A 411 14.08 0.58 -12.31
CA TYR A 411 14.08 1.58 -11.24
C TYR A 411 13.72 0.98 -9.88
N GLY A 412 12.77 0.04 -9.85
CA GLY A 412 12.37 -0.65 -8.62
C GLY A 412 13.50 -1.50 -8.05
N THR A 413 14.26 -2.20 -8.91
CA THR A 413 15.43 -2.99 -8.49
C THR A 413 16.55 -2.09 -7.98
N VAL A 414 16.85 -0.98 -8.66
CA VAL A 414 17.82 0.01 -8.19
C VAL A 414 17.42 0.52 -6.81
N LEU A 415 16.15 0.91 -6.64
CA LEU A 415 15.64 1.42 -5.37
C LEU A 415 15.71 0.34 -4.26
N MET A 416 15.37 -0.91 -4.57
CA MET A 416 15.50 -2.04 -3.64
C MET A 416 16.95 -2.23 -3.20
N PHE A 417 17.91 -2.17 -4.10
CA PHE A 417 19.33 -2.39 -3.79
C PHE A 417 19.97 -1.25 -3.00
N THR A 418 19.36 -0.07 -2.91
CA THR A 418 19.81 0.97 -1.97
C THR A 418 19.78 0.51 -0.51
N SER A 419 19.04 -0.53 -0.21
CA SER A 419 19.01 -1.20 1.11
C SER A 419 20.35 -1.82 1.49
N ILE A 420 21.11 -2.37 0.53
CA ILE A 420 22.36 -3.12 0.80
C ILE A 420 23.44 -2.25 1.48
N PRO A 421 23.80 -1.07 0.95
CA PRO A 421 24.75 -0.18 1.64
C PRO A 421 24.24 0.29 3.00
N VAL A 422 22.92 0.50 3.16
CA VAL A 422 22.33 0.87 4.46
C VAL A 422 22.52 -0.25 5.48
N TYR A 423 22.26 -1.50 5.08
CA TYR A 423 22.48 -2.66 5.95
C TYR A 423 23.95 -2.84 6.32
N GLY A 424 24.85 -2.74 5.33
CA GLY A 424 26.29 -2.82 5.53
C GLY A 424 26.79 -1.78 6.52
N TRP A 425 26.36 -0.50 6.36
CA TRP A 425 26.66 0.57 7.27
C TRP A 425 26.15 0.32 8.70
N MET A 426 24.94 -0.20 8.84
CA MET A 426 24.37 -0.53 10.15
C MET A 426 25.18 -1.62 10.87
N LYS A 427 25.54 -2.70 10.18
CA LYS A 427 26.35 -3.79 10.73
C LYS A 427 27.75 -3.32 11.10
N TRP A 428 28.40 -2.52 10.24
CA TRP A 428 29.70 -1.91 10.54
C TRP A 428 29.66 -1.03 11.79
N LYS A 429 28.66 -0.14 11.90
CA LYS A 429 28.50 0.73 13.07
C LYS A 429 28.21 -0.04 14.36
N LYS A 430 27.48 -1.16 14.28
CA LYS A 430 27.22 -2.03 15.44
C LYS A 430 28.51 -2.71 15.91
N ARG A 431 29.34 -3.19 14.97
CA ARG A 431 30.63 -3.82 15.26
C ARG A 431 31.64 -2.83 15.86
N SER A 432 31.77 -1.63 15.28
CA SER A 432 32.67 -0.57 15.79
C SER A 432 32.36 -0.20 17.26
N LYS A 433 31.06 -0.06 17.59
CA LYS A 433 30.65 0.23 18.97
C LYS A 433 30.93 -0.92 19.95
N ALA A 434 30.83 -2.17 19.48
CA ALA A 434 31.14 -3.33 20.32
C ALA A 434 32.64 -3.41 20.63
N LEU A 435 33.49 -3.11 19.63
CA LEU A 435 34.94 -3.08 19.78
C LEU A 435 35.40 -1.98 20.80
N HIS A 436 34.91 -0.74 20.65
CA HIS A 436 35.21 0.33 21.57
C HIS A 436 34.77 0.02 23.01
N LYS A 437 33.64 -0.65 23.20
CA LYS A 437 33.14 -1.03 24.51
C LYS A 437 34.00 -2.13 25.16
N SER A 438 34.56 -3.06 24.36
CA SER A 438 35.50 -4.07 24.88
C SER A 438 36.85 -3.45 25.24
N GLU A 439 37.37 -2.52 24.43
CA GLU A 439 38.61 -1.77 24.72
C GLU A 439 38.49 -0.95 26.01
N ASP A 440 37.36 -0.23 26.21
CA ASP A 440 37.09 0.54 27.42
C ASP A 440 37.00 -0.35 28.69
N GLN A 441 36.43 -1.55 28.55
CA GLN A 441 36.36 -2.53 29.64
C GLN A 441 37.73 -3.11 29.99
N ASP A 442 38.56 -3.39 29.00
CA ASP A 442 39.93 -3.91 29.21
C ASP A 442 40.82 -2.84 29.81
N LEU A 443 40.72 -1.57 29.37
CA LEU A 443 41.43 -0.44 29.99
C LEU A 443 41.01 -0.22 31.45
N GLY A 444 39.71 -0.31 31.74
CA GLY A 444 39.17 -0.20 33.10
C GLY A 444 39.61 -1.33 34.04
N HIS A 445 39.86 -2.53 33.50
CA HIS A 445 40.44 -3.64 34.25
C HIS A 445 41.94 -3.49 34.49
N GLN A 446 42.69 -2.92 33.53
CA GLN A 446 44.12 -2.65 33.71
C GLN A 446 44.40 -1.51 34.70
N LEU A 447 43.55 -0.49 34.78
CA LEU A 447 43.68 0.63 35.73
C LEU A 447 43.24 0.28 37.15
N ARG A 448 42.61 -0.88 37.38
CA ARG A 448 42.21 -1.38 38.69
C ARG A 448 43.18 -2.44 39.30
N ARG A 449 44.19 -2.82 38.55
CA ARG A 449 45.33 -3.64 39.02
C ARG A 449 46.54 -2.75 39.28
#